data_53cd9136111ac51fb3c9028f7a83d54d
#
_entry.id   53cd9136111ac51fb3c9028f7a83d54d
#
_cell.length_a   1.000
_cell.length_b   1.000
_cell.length_c   1.000
_cell.angle_alpha   90.00
_cell.angle_beta   90.00
_cell.angle_gamma   90.00
#
_symmetry.space_group_name_H-M   'P 1'
#
loop_
_entity.id
_entity.type
_entity.pdbx_description
1 polymer ?
#
loop_
_entity_poly.entity_id
_entity_poly.type
_entity_poly.pdbx_seq_one_letter_code
_entity_poly.pdbx_strand_id
1 'polypeptide(L)'
;MTSVWEEIDEWGPEKVLQVYDPDTGMKGVLVIDNTSKGPGKGGIRFAPSVTPLEIFKLARTMTWKCAAAGLPFGGAKGGIIADPNAVDRVSWMKSFAKMIKPYCPSQYIAATDVGTTELDMAIFAHEIGDMRACTGKPSELGGIPHELGTTGYGVSVALQTALDILKDLKIIQVPQKSQTRVVIQGFGNVGSFAARFLDQSGIKVVGVSDVSGFIYSKDENGLNIPKLMKDMKG
;
A
#
# COMPACT_ATOMS: atom_id res chain seq x y z
N MET A 1 -13.20 12.39 19.19
CA MET A 1 -12.71 11.51 18.11
C MET A 1 -13.91 11.12 17.29
N THR A 2 -13.91 11.39 15.99
CA THR A 2 -15.00 11.01 15.07
C THR A 2 -15.11 9.48 15.04
N SER A 3 -16.31 8.97 15.23
CA SER A 3 -16.59 7.53 15.19
C SER A 3 -16.71 7.06 13.75
N VAL A 4 -16.41 5.78 13.48
CA VAL A 4 -16.69 5.17 12.17
C VAL A 4 -18.17 5.31 11.81
N TRP A 5 -19.05 5.24 12.81
CA TRP A 5 -20.51 5.33 12.65
C TRP A 5 -21.01 6.69 12.15
N GLU A 6 -20.21 7.73 12.24
CA GLU A 6 -20.53 9.07 11.72
C GLU A 6 -20.19 9.23 10.23
N GLU A 7 -19.49 8.23 9.65
CA GLU A 7 -18.98 8.26 8.26
C GLU A 7 -19.58 7.14 7.41
N ILE A 8 -20.57 6.38 7.90
CA ILE A 8 -21.22 5.31 7.15
C ILE A 8 -22.10 5.89 6.03
N ASP A 9 -22.21 5.16 4.94
CA ASP A 9 -23.06 5.48 3.79
C ASP A 9 -23.65 4.20 3.15
N GLU A 10 -24.32 4.32 2.00
CA GLU A 10 -24.92 3.20 1.29
C GLU A 10 -23.91 2.15 0.77
N TRP A 11 -22.61 2.44 0.77
CA TRP A 11 -21.55 1.54 0.30
C TRP A 11 -20.93 0.70 1.43
N GLY A 12 -21.08 1.10 2.67
CA GLY A 12 -20.52 0.40 3.84
C GLY A 12 -20.09 1.34 4.98
N PRO A 13 -19.31 0.84 5.92
CA PRO A 13 -18.67 -0.49 5.98
C PRO A 13 -19.67 -1.61 6.35
N GLU A 14 -19.47 -2.80 5.77
CA GLU A 14 -20.24 -3.98 6.14
C GLU A 14 -19.91 -4.50 7.55
N LYS A 15 -18.63 -4.41 7.94
CA LYS A 15 -18.15 -4.90 9.23
C LYS A 15 -17.00 -4.05 9.77
N VAL A 16 -17.07 -3.75 11.06
CA VAL A 16 -15.99 -3.13 11.84
C VAL A 16 -15.72 -4.01 13.04
N LEU A 17 -14.55 -4.64 13.08
CA LEU A 17 -14.13 -5.51 14.18
C LEU A 17 -12.97 -4.87 14.92
N GLN A 18 -13.05 -4.81 16.23
CA GLN A 18 -11.94 -4.51 17.11
C GLN A 18 -11.63 -5.77 17.91
N VAL A 19 -10.38 -6.20 17.88
CA VAL A 19 -9.93 -7.43 18.51
C VAL A 19 -8.82 -7.13 19.52
N TYR A 20 -8.83 -7.91 20.61
CA TYR A 20 -7.83 -7.84 21.66
C TYR A 20 -7.47 -9.26 22.11
N ASP A 21 -6.19 -9.54 22.16
CA ASP A 21 -5.67 -10.79 22.71
C ASP A 21 -5.02 -10.53 24.07
N PRO A 22 -5.61 -11.02 25.16
CA PRO A 22 -5.07 -10.79 26.51
C PRO A 22 -3.72 -11.48 26.76
N ASP A 23 -3.42 -12.57 26.03
CA ASP A 23 -2.18 -13.33 26.23
C ASP A 23 -0.96 -12.59 25.68
N THR A 24 -1.13 -11.90 24.55
CA THR A 24 -0.06 -11.14 23.88
C THR A 24 -0.17 -9.63 24.08
N GLY A 25 -1.32 -9.14 24.53
CA GLY A 25 -1.65 -7.72 24.58
C GLY A 25 -1.95 -7.10 23.20
N MET A 26 -2.04 -7.91 22.14
CA MET A 26 -2.30 -7.44 20.78
C MET A 26 -3.65 -6.75 20.67
N LYS A 27 -3.64 -5.55 20.09
CA LYS A 27 -4.84 -4.79 19.73
C LYS A 27 -4.90 -4.63 18.22
N GLY A 28 -6.05 -4.96 17.63
CA GLY A 28 -6.21 -4.89 16.19
C GLY A 28 -7.59 -4.43 15.76
N VAL A 29 -7.66 -4.02 14.49
CA VAL A 29 -8.89 -3.61 13.82
C VAL A 29 -8.96 -4.29 12.45
N LEU A 30 -10.11 -4.82 12.09
CA LEU A 30 -10.42 -5.22 10.72
C LEU A 30 -11.68 -4.48 10.29
N VAL A 31 -11.60 -3.78 9.17
CA VAL A 31 -12.78 -3.21 8.50
C VAL A 31 -12.96 -3.91 7.15
N ILE A 32 -14.12 -4.50 6.95
CA ILE A 32 -14.61 -4.97 5.65
C ILE A 32 -15.60 -3.92 5.18
N ASP A 33 -15.19 -3.19 4.16
CA ASP A 33 -16.00 -2.06 3.67
C ASP A 33 -17.09 -2.53 2.72
N ASN A 34 -16.72 -3.30 1.70
CA ASN A 34 -17.69 -3.77 0.70
C ASN A 34 -17.21 -5.08 0.08
N THR A 35 -18.10 -6.06 -0.06
CA THR A 35 -17.81 -7.38 -0.64
C THR A 35 -18.66 -7.67 -1.90
N SER A 36 -19.38 -6.72 -2.45
CA SER A 36 -20.29 -6.93 -3.59
C SER A 36 -19.58 -7.43 -4.86
N LYS A 37 -18.29 -7.17 -5.03
CA LYS A 37 -17.46 -7.65 -6.16
C LYS A 37 -16.60 -8.86 -5.81
N GLY A 38 -16.65 -9.33 -4.58
CA GLY A 38 -15.82 -10.42 -4.06
C GLY A 38 -15.20 -10.09 -2.70
N PRO A 39 -14.32 -10.95 -2.18
CA PRO A 39 -13.68 -10.73 -0.89
C PRO A 39 -13.04 -9.34 -0.78
N GLY A 40 -13.18 -8.70 0.36
CA GLY A 40 -12.53 -7.42 0.62
C GLY A 40 -11.00 -7.57 0.57
N LYS A 41 -10.33 -6.82 -0.28
CA LYS A 41 -8.88 -6.83 -0.45
C LYS A 41 -8.25 -5.61 0.22
N GLY A 42 -7.17 -5.81 1.01
CA GLY A 42 -6.42 -4.69 1.57
C GLY A 42 -5.33 -5.10 2.54
N GLY A 43 -4.33 -4.24 2.72
CA GLY A 43 -3.16 -4.51 3.56
C GLY A 43 -3.43 -4.46 5.06
N ILE A 44 -2.50 -4.99 5.84
CA ILE A 44 -2.46 -4.87 7.30
C ILE A 44 -1.46 -3.76 7.65
N ARG A 45 -1.96 -2.65 8.20
CA ARG A 45 -1.12 -1.58 8.74
C ARG A 45 -0.67 -1.92 10.15
N PHE A 46 0.62 -1.79 10.44
CA PHE A 46 1.18 -2.06 11.76
C PHE A 46 1.88 -0.81 12.26
N ALA A 47 1.16 0.01 13.02
CA ALA A 47 1.67 1.30 13.50
C ALA A 47 0.95 1.73 14.78
N PRO A 48 1.60 2.51 15.67
CA PRO A 48 0.99 2.98 16.91
C PRO A 48 -0.16 3.98 16.70
N SER A 49 -0.19 4.64 15.55
CA SER A 49 -1.23 5.63 15.19
C SER A 49 -2.50 5.04 14.62
N VAL A 50 -2.58 3.72 14.42
CA VAL A 50 -3.76 3.05 13.85
C VAL A 50 -5.01 3.32 14.67
N THR A 51 -6.07 3.77 13.99
CA THR A 51 -7.41 3.95 14.56
C THR A 51 -8.47 3.26 13.71
N PRO A 52 -9.63 2.89 14.28
CA PRO A 52 -10.73 2.30 13.50
C PRO A 52 -11.18 3.18 12.33
N LEU A 53 -11.22 4.50 12.53
CA LEU A 53 -11.60 5.45 11.48
C LEU A 53 -10.58 5.50 10.33
N GLU A 54 -9.28 5.49 10.65
CA GLU A 54 -8.23 5.41 9.62
C GLU A 54 -8.36 4.12 8.81
N ILE A 55 -8.53 2.98 9.49
CA ILE A 55 -8.68 1.68 8.83
C ILE A 55 -9.93 1.64 7.95
N PHE A 56 -11.04 2.24 8.39
CA PHE A 56 -12.22 2.39 7.55
C PHE A 56 -11.95 3.20 6.27
N LYS A 57 -11.35 4.39 6.39
CA LYS A 57 -11.03 5.24 5.23
C LYS A 57 -10.11 4.52 4.22
N LEU A 58 -9.17 3.74 4.73
CA LEU A 58 -8.30 2.92 3.88
C LEU A 58 -9.04 1.73 3.26
N ALA A 59 -9.97 1.09 3.97
CA ALA A 59 -10.81 0.02 3.43
C ALA A 59 -11.70 0.55 2.29
N ARG A 60 -12.32 1.74 2.45
CA ARG A 60 -13.07 2.44 1.42
C ARG A 60 -12.21 2.76 0.19
N THR A 61 -10.99 3.24 0.40
CA THR A 61 -10.02 3.47 -0.68
C THR A 61 -9.75 2.18 -1.46
N MET A 62 -9.67 1.03 -0.77
CA MET A 62 -9.49 -0.27 -1.43
C MET A 62 -10.71 -0.68 -2.22
N THR A 63 -11.94 -0.39 -1.75
CA THR A 63 -13.18 -0.62 -2.51
C THR A 63 -13.12 0.10 -3.86
N TRP A 64 -12.83 1.40 -3.85
CA TRP A 64 -12.73 2.20 -5.07
C TRP A 64 -11.58 1.77 -5.97
N LYS A 65 -10.42 1.45 -5.38
CA LYS A 65 -9.23 1.00 -6.12
C LYS A 65 -9.50 -0.31 -6.86
N CYS A 66 -10.10 -1.30 -6.20
CA CYS A 66 -10.42 -2.59 -6.83
C CYS A 66 -11.50 -2.42 -7.90
N ALA A 67 -12.51 -1.59 -7.65
CA ALA A 67 -13.57 -1.31 -8.61
C ALA A 67 -13.03 -0.61 -9.87
N ALA A 68 -12.21 0.42 -9.71
CA ALA A 68 -11.60 1.17 -10.81
C ALA A 68 -10.66 0.30 -11.66
N ALA A 69 -9.95 -0.64 -11.04
CA ALA A 69 -9.08 -1.58 -11.73
C ALA A 69 -9.83 -2.78 -12.35
N GLY A 70 -11.14 -2.86 -12.21
CA GLY A 70 -11.97 -3.98 -12.72
C GLY A 70 -11.67 -5.32 -12.03
N LEU A 71 -11.10 -5.31 -10.83
CA LEU A 71 -10.74 -6.53 -10.10
C LEU A 71 -11.97 -7.18 -9.45
N PRO A 72 -12.01 -8.53 -9.35
CA PRO A 72 -13.10 -9.26 -8.69
C PRO A 72 -12.92 -9.26 -7.16
N PHE A 73 -12.69 -8.08 -6.58
CA PHE A 73 -12.48 -7.87 -5.17
C PHE A 73 -13.26 -6.67 -4.66
N GLY A 74 -13.73 -6.78 -3.44
CA GLY A 74 -14.18 -5.65 -2.65
C GLY A 74 -13.04 -4.92 -1.95
N GLY A 75 -13.37 -4.11 -0.94
CA GLY A 75 -12.41 -3.38 -0.12
C GLY A 75 -12.46 -3.79 1.34
N ALA A 76 -11.29 -3.97 1.92
CA ALA A 76 -11.11 -4.17 3.34
C ALA A 76 -9.73 -3.65 3.78
N LYS A 77 -9.52 -3.53 5.10
CA LYS A 77 -8.24 -3.11 5.68
C LYS A 77 -8.07 -3.70 7.07
N GLY A 78 -6.87 -4.22 7.34
CA GLY A 78 -6.45 -4.62 8.69
C GLY A 78 -5.56 -3.55 9.33
N GLY A 79 -5.53 -3.53 10.66
CA GLY A 79 -4.63 -2.68 11.43
C GLY A 79 -4.23 -3.33 12.75
N ILE A 80 -2.95 -3.21 13.12
CA ILE A 80 -2.39 -3.62 14.41
C ILE A 80 -1.86 -2.36 15.10
N ILE A 81 -2.26 -2.13 16.36
CA ILE A 81 -2.02 -0.87 17.09
C ILE A 81 -0.80 -1.04 17.98
N ALA A 82 0.40 -0.93 17.42
CA ALA A 82 1.67 -0.85 18.15
C ALA A 82 2.82 -0.42 17.22
N ASP A 83 3.96 -0.06 17.80
CA ASP A 83 5.21 0.01 17.08
C ASP A 83 5.72 -1.43 16.81
N PRO A 84 5.86 -1.87 15.55
CA PRO A 84 6.30 -3.21 15.21
C PRO A 84 7.70 -3.56 15.70
N ASN A 85 8.50 -2.56 16.09
CA ASN A 85 9.84 -2.75 16.65
C ASN A 85 9.83 -2.82 18.19
N ALA A 86 8.74 -2.43 18.84
CA ALA A 86 8.60 -2.39 20.29
C ALA A 86 7.86 -3.60 20.89
N VAL A 87 7.36 -4.52 20.04
CA VAL A 87 6.59 -5.69 20.45
C VAL A 87 7.14 -6.97 19.83
N ASP A 88 6.76 -8.14 20.36
CA ASP A 88 6.98 -9.42 19.66
C ASP A 88 6.10 -9.48 18.40
N ARG A 89 6.66 -8.98 17.31
CA ARG A 89 6.03 -8.84 16.00
C ARG A 89 5.41 -10.15 15.49
N VAL A 90 6.12 -11.27 15.67
CA VAL A 90 5.66 -12.59 15.21
C VAL A 90 4.44 -13.03 15.99
N SER A 91 4.50 -12.91 17.31
CA SER A 91 3.38 -13.25 18.19
C SER A 91 2.16 -12.39 17.92
N TRP A 92 2.35 -11.07 17.74
CA TRP A 92 1.26 -10.14 17.45
C TRP A 92 0.61 -10.40 16.09
N MET A 93 1.39 -10.69 15.05
CA MET A 93 0.86 -11.05 13.74
C MET A 93 0.08 -12.37 13.77
N LYS A 94 0.57 -13.39 14.46
CA LYS A 94 -0.15 -14.66 14.68
C LYS A 94 -1.46 -14.43 15.43
N SER A 95 -1.41 -13.66 16.51
CA SER A 95 -2.59 -13.32 17.29
C SER A 95 -3.64 -12.62 16.46
N PHE A 96 -3.26 -11.59 15.70
CA PHE A 96 -4.18 -10.89 14.80
C PHE A 96 -4.80 -11.84 13.79
N ALA A 97 -3.98 -12.66 13.11
CA ALA A 97 -4.45 -13.65 12.15
C ALA A 97 -5.47 -14.62 12.78
N LYS A 98 -5.18 -15.15 13.97
CA LYS A 98 -6.04 -16.07 14.70
C LYS A 98 -7.40 -15.45 15.03
N MET A 99 -7.41 -14.18 15.49
CA MET A 99 -8.63 -13.46 15.86
C MET A 99 -9.56 -13.20 14.67
N ILE A 100 -8.99 -12.97 13.46
CA ILE A 100 -9.78 -12.68 12.26
C ILE A 100 -9.92 -13.87 11.30
N LYS A 101 -9.41 -15.04 11.68
CA LYS A 101 -9.44 -16.28 10.86
C LYS A 101 -10.80 -16.59 10.25
N PRO A 102 -11.95 -16.46 10.96
CA PRO A 102 -13.25 -16.77 10.39
C PRO A 102 -13.64 -15.96 9.15
N TYR A 103 -12.97 -14.84 8.92
CA TYR A 103 -13.24 -13.96 7.76
C TYR A 103 -12.30 -14.23 6.58
N CYS A 104 -11.23 -15.00 6.79
CA CYS A 104 -10.19 -15.24 5.79
C CYS A 104 -10.29 -16.64 5.17
N PRO A 105 -10.11 -16.79 3.85
CA PRO A 105 -10.02 -15.76 2.80
C PRO A 105 -11.38 -15.31 2.26
N SER A 106 -12.49 -15.84 2.76
CA SER A 106 -13.83 -15.72 2.17
C SER A 106 -14.36 -14.27 2.12
N GLN A 107 -14.01 -13.45 3.11
CA GLN A 107 -14.45 -12.06 3.22
C GLN A 107 -13.28 -11.07 3.25
N TYR A 108 -12.06 -11.52 3.62
CA TYR A 108 -10.88 -10.68 3.69
C TYR A 108 -9.65 -11.41 3.15
N ILE A 109 -8.95 -10.74 2.25
CA ILE A 109 -7.64 -11.14 1.72
C ILE A 109 -6.63 -10.04 2.05
N ALA A 110 -5.67 -10.36 2.91
CA ALA A 110 -4.65 -9.44 3.39
C ALA A 110 -3.58 -9.10 2.34
N ALA A 111 -2.76 -8.10 2.63
CA ALA A 111 -1.53 -7.76 1.92
C ALA A 111 -0.59 -7.01 2.85
N THR A 112 0.63 -6.71 2.40
CA THR A 112 1.53 -5.77 3.07
C THR A 112 0.99 -4.35 3.02
N ASP A 113 1.33 -3.54 4.03
CA ASP A 113 1.10 -2.11 4.12
C ASP A 113 2.22 -1.46 4.97
N VAL A 114 2.05 -0.22 5.40
CA VAL A 114 2.99 0.46 6.31
C VAL A 114 3.21 -0.40 7.57
N GLY A 115 4.46 -0.64 7.91
CA GLY A 115 4.88 -1.42 9.06
C GLY A 115 4.81 -2.94 8.88
N THR A 116 4.35 -3.49 7.75
CA THR A 116 4.35 -4.93 7.46
C THR A 116 5.24 -5.31 6.29
N THR A 117 5.74 -6.55 6.31
CA THR A 117 6.69 -7.11 5.36
C THR A 117 6.15 -8.38 4.71
N GLU A 118 6.87 -8.91 3.72
CA GLU A 118 6.55 -10.22 3.11
C GLU A 118 6.56 -11.35 4.15
N LEU A 119 7.47 -11.29 5.12
CA LEU A 119 7.54 -12.28 6.20
C LEU A 119 6.29 -12.27 7.08
N ASP A 120 5.74 -11.08 7.37
CA ASP A 120 4.47 -11.00 8.11
C ASP A 120 3.32 -11.65 7.35
N MET A 121 3.31 -11.53 6.02
CA MET A 121 2.30 -12.19 5.19
C MET A 121 2.50 -13.71 5.15
N ALA A 122 3.73 -14.19 5.22
CA ALA A 122 4.02 -15.63 5.38
C ALA A 122 3.48 -16.15 6.71
N ILE A 123 3.75 -15.44 7.82
CA ILE A 123 3.24 -15.77 9.15
C ILE A 123 1.72 -15.75 9.17
N PHE A 124 1.11 -14.71 8.60
CA PHE A 124 -0.34 -14.56 8.50
C PHE A 124 -0.99 -15.73 7.74
N ALA A 125 -0.50 -16.06 6.54
CA ALA A 125 -1.03 -17.15 5.73
C ALA A 125 -0.89 -18.51 6.42
N HIS A 126 0.23 -18.74 7.09
CA HIS A 126 0.47 -19.96 7.84
C HIS A 126 -0.52 -20.10 9.01
N GLU A 127 -0.77 -19.04 9.78
CA GLU A 127 -1.70 -19.06 10.91
C GLU A 127 -3.15 -19.22 10.46
N ILE A 128 -3.54 -18.60 9.35
CA ILE A 128 -4.85 -18.81 8.72
C ILE A 128 -4.99 -20.27 8.24
N GLY A 129 -3.89 -20.88 7.74
CA GLY A 129 -3.88 -22.21 7.13
C GLY A 129 -4.31 -22.21 5.65
N ASP A 130 -4.31 -21.07 5.01
CA ASP A 130 -4.66 -20.91 3.57
C ASP A 130 -3.76 -19.86 2.90
N MET A 131 -2.97 -20.28 1.92
CA MET A 131 -2.07 -19.38 1.18
C MET A 131 -2.81 -18.32 0.35
N ARG A 132 -4.10 -18.50 0.08
CA ARG A 132 -4.95 -17.52 -0.62
C ARG A 132 -5.38 -16.37 0.31
N ALA A 133 -5.18 -16.49 1.61
CA ALA A 133 -5.58 -15.48 2.59
C ALA A 133 -4.81 -14.16 2.48
N CYS A 134 -3.69 -14.13 1.76
CA CYS A 134 -2.96 -12.89 1.53
C CYS A 134 -2.16 -12.90 0.23
N THR A 135 -1.83 -11.69 -0.23
CA THR A 135 -0.81 -11.40 -1.26
C THR A 135 0.40 -10.70 -0.62
N GLY A 136 1.48 -10.52 -1.36
CA GLY A 136 2.71 -9.91 -0.83
C GLY A 136 3.51 -10.84 0.09
N LYS A 137 3.34 -12.15 -0.08
CA LYS A 137 4.17 -13.19 0.52
C LYS A 137 5.54 -13.24 -0.16
N PRO A 138 6.56 -13.87 0.46
CA PRO A 138 7.81 -14.21 -0.22
C PRO A 138 7.57 -15.02 -1.52
N SER A 139 8.51 -14.90 -2.46
CA SER A 139 8.44 -15.59 -3.77
C SER A 139 8.29 -17.12 -3.64
N GLU A 140 8.94 -17.71 -2.66
CA GLU A 140 8.89 -19.16 -2.34
C GLU A 140 7.49 -19.64 -1.97
N LEU A 141 6.63 -18.71 -1.52
CA LEU A 141 5.22 -18.95 -1.20
C LEU A 141 4.27 -18.42 -2.29
N GLY A 142 4.78 -18.17 -3.51
CA GLY A 142 4.01 -17.71 -4.64
C GLY A 142 3.71 -16.19 -4.62
N GLY A 143 4.48 -15.41 -3.88
CA GLY A 143 4.41 -13.95 -3.88
C GLY A 143 5.14 -13.33 -5.07
N ILE A 144 4.87 -12.05 -5.33
CA ILE A 144 5.61 -11.24 -6.31
C ILE A 144 6.62 -10.39 -5.54
N PRO A 145 7.93 -10.53 -5.82
CA PRO A 145 8.97 -9.79 -5.10
C PRO A 145 8.82 -8.27 -5.20
N HIS A 146 9.04 -7.57 -4.10
CA HIS A 146 9.01 -6.11 -4.06
C HIS A 146 10.10 -5.46 -4.91
N GLU A 147 11.19 -6.18 -5.17
CA GLU A 147 12.32 -5.76 -6.00
C GLU A 147 11.94 -5.57 -7.47
N LEU A 148 10.80 -6.07 -7.90
CA LEU A 148 10.26 -5.77 -9.23
C LEU A 148 9.69 -4.35 -9.34
N GLY A 149 9.37 -3.71 -8.20
CA GLY A 149 8.90 -2.33 -8.16
C GLY A 149 7.54 -2.10 -8.78
N THR A 150 6.63 -3.08 -8.68
CA THR A 150 5.32 -3.05 -9.35
C THR A 150 4.48 -1.82 -8.98
N THR A 151 4.52 -1.38 -7.72
CA THR A 151 3.80 -0.17 -7.27
C THR A 151 4.41 1.08 -7.89
N GLY A 152 5.73 1.21 -7.92
CA GLY A 152 6.43 2.32 -8.58
C GLY A 152 6.16 2.37 -10.09
N TYR A 153 6.07 1.19 -10.74
CA TYR A 153 5.64 1.09 -12.13
C TYR A 153 4.23 1.66 -12.32
N GLY A 154 3.28 1.25 -11.48
CA GLY A 154 1.91 1.77 -11.52
C GLY A 154 1.84 3.29 -11.37
N VAL A 155 2.65 3.88 -10.47
CA VAL A 155 2.76 5.34 -10.30
C VAL A 155 3.28 6.00 -11.59
N SER A 156 4.30 5.42 -12.23
CA SER A 156 4.85 5.95 -13.48
C SER A 156 3.83 5.93 -14.63
N VAL A 157 3.05 4.85 -14.74
CA VAL A 157 1.97 4.73 -15.73
C VAL A 157 0.86 5.74 -15.45
N ALA A 158 0.43 5.87 -14.20
CA ALA A 158 -0.59 6.83 -13.81
C ALA A 158 -0.21 8.29 -14.15
N LEU A 159 1.05 8.68 -13.88
CA LEU A 159 1.54 10.00 -14.27
C LEU A 159 1.50 10.21 -15.78
N GLN A 160 2.01 9.25 -16.56
CA GLN A 160 2.03 9.35 -18.02
C GLN A 160 0.61 9.46 -18.59
N THR A 161 -0.31 8.61 -18.10
CA THR A 161 -1.72 8.65 -18.50
C THR A 161 -2.38 9.99 -18.14
N ALA A 162 -2.09 10.53 -16.95
CA ALA A 162 -2.59 11.84 -16.55
C ALA A 162 -2.10 12.97 -17.48
N LEU A 163 -0.82 12.94 -17.86
CA LEU A 163 -0.26 13.91 -18.81
C LEU A 163 -0.93 13.81 -20.19
N ASP A 164 -1.17 12.60 -20.68
CA ASP A 164 -1.86 12.39 -21.96
C ASP A 164 -3.31 12.92 -21.90
N ILE A 165 -4.05 12.60 -20.85
CA ILE A 165 -5.42 13.13 -20.66
C ILE A 165 -5.46 14.67 -20.59
N LEU A 166 -4.56 15.27 -19.80
CA LEU A 166 -4.50 16.72 -19.66
C LEU A 166 -4.18 17.42 -20.99
N LYS A 167 -3.34 16.78 -21.82
CA LYS A 167 -3.04 17.25 -23.17
C LYS A 167 -4.25 17.15 -24.09
N ASP A 168 -4.93 15.99 -24.11
CA ASP A 168 -6.09 15.75 -24.97
C ASP A 168 -7.27 16.67 -24.63
N LEU A 169 -7.48 16.90 -23.33
CA LEU A 169 -8.51 17.82 -22.82
C LEU A 169 -8.11 19.30 -22.95
N LYS A 170 -6.88 19.61 -23.40
CA LYS A 170 -6.33 20.97 -23.52
C LYS A 170 -6.41 21.79 -22.22
N ILE A 171 -6.34 21.13 -21.07
CA ILE A 171 -6.40 21.79 -19.76
C ILE A 171 -5.11 22.56 -19.49
N ILE A 172 -3.97 21.98 -19.88
CA ILE A 172 -2.64 22.60 -19.79
C ILE A 172 -1.83 22.33 -21.05
N GLN A 173 -0.83 23.15 -21.31
CA GLN A 173 0.20 22.80 -22.28
C GLN A 173 1.14 21.77 -21.67
N VAL A 174 0.97 20.51 -22.05
CA VAL A 174 1.84 19.42 -21.59
C VAL A 174 3.11 19.41 -22.45
N PRO A 175 4.30 19.57 -21.85
CA PRO A 175 5.55 19.49 -22.59
C PRO A 175 5.79 18.07 -23.12
N GLN A 176 6.72 17.94 -24.05
CA GLN A 176 7.19 16.62 -24.47
C GLN A 176 7.79 15.86 -23.28
N LYS A 177 7.77 14.53 -23.30
CA LYS A 177 8.31 13.69 -22.20
C LYS A 177 9.73 14.11 -21.78
N SER A 178 10.58 14.38 -22.75
CA SER A 178 11.97 14.82 -22.54
C SER A 178 12.10 16.20 -21.89
N GLN A 179 11.05 16.99 -21.86
CA GLN A 179 10.98 18.31 -21.21
C GLN A 179 10.19 18.29 -19.90
N THR A 180 9.47 17.17 -19.63
CA THR A 180 8.70 16.99 -18.41
C THR A 180 9.65 16.79 -17.22
N ARG A 181 9.46 17.59 -16.18
CA ARG A 181 10.26 17.56 -14.95
C ARG A 181 9.40 17.15 -13.77
N VAL A 182 9.87 16.17 -12.99
CA VAL A 182 9.13 15.57 -11.87
C VAL A 182 9.94 15.66 -10.60
N VAL A 183 9.26 15.94 -9.49
CA VAL A 183 9.79 15.84 -8.14
C VAL A 183 9.03 14.70 -7.43
N ILE A 184 9.75 13.87 -6.67
CA ILE A 184 9.19 12.72 -5.95
C ILE A 184 9.42 12.93 -4.46
N GLN A 185 8.33 12.99 -3.72
CA GLN A 185 8.37 13.01 -2.26
C GLN A 185 8.31 11.57 -1.74
N GLY A 186 9.36 11.15 -1.01
CA GLY A 186 9.55 9.79 -0.52
C GLY A 186 10.33 8.92 -1.52
N PHE A 187 11.61 8.67 -1.24
CA PHE A 187 12.49 7.86 -2.09
C PHE A 187 12.71 6.45 -1.49
N GLY A 188 11.67 5.87 -0.89
CA GLY A 188 11.61 4.46 -0.47
C GLY A 188 11.34 3.52 -1.64
N ASN A 189 10.80 2.32 -1.37
CA ASN A 189 10.52 1.32 -2.41
C ASN A 189 9.67 1.90 -3.56
N VAL A 190 8.54 2.51 -3.27
CA VAL A 190 7.64 3.03 -4.32
C VAL A 190 8.29 4.19 -5.10
N GLY A 191 8.84 5.18 -4.41
CA GLY A 191 9.37 6.39 -5.05
C GLY A 191 10.64 6.13 -5.87
N SER A 192 11.53 5.27 -5.40
CA SER A 192 12.75 4.93 -6.13
C SER A 192 12.45 4.15 -7.43
N PHE A 193 11.50 3.21 -7.39
CA PHE A 193 11.06 2.52 -8.61
C PHE A 193 10.23 3.42 -9.52
N ALA A 194 9.39 4.31 -9.00
CA ALA A 194 8.72 5.32 -9.82
C ALA A 194 9.73 6.21 -10.55
N ALA A 195 10.76 6.69 -9.84
CA ALA A 195 11.86 7.44 -10.44
C ALA A 195 12.54 6.67 -11.57
N ARG A 196 12.86 5.39 -11.33
CA ARG A 196 13.49 4.51 -12.33
C ARG A 196 12.65 4.38 -13.59
N PHE A 197 11.35 4.09 -13.45
CA PHE A 197 10.48 3.88 -14.60
C PHE A 197 10.18 5.19 -15.36
N LEU A 198 10.11 6.32 -14.66
CA LEU A 198 9.98 7.64 -15.28
C LEU A 198 11.23 8.01 -16.07
N ASP A 199 12.41 7.83 -15.50
CA ASP A 199 13.70 8.05 -16.16
C ASP A 199 13.83 7.18 -17.42
N GLN A 200 13.49 5.88 -17.34
CA GLN A 200 13.46 4.97 -18.47
C GLN A 200 12.47 5.39 -19.58
N SER A 201 11.40 6.10 -19.23
CA SER A 201 10.42 6.64 -20.18
C SER A 201 10.82 7.98 -20.80
N GLY A 202 11.96 8.55 -20.38
CA GLY A 202 12.48 9.84 -20.84
C GLY A 202 11.93 11.05 -20.08
N ILE A 203 11.21 10.83 -18.97
CA ILE A 203 10.74 11.89 -18.08
C ILE A 203 11.84 12.19 -17.04
N LYS A 204 12.17 13.46 -16.87
CA LYS A 204 13.29 13.88 -16.02
C LYS A 204 12.87 13.98 -14.54
N VAL A 205 13.44 13.16 -13.70
CA VAL A 205 13.31 13.31 -12.24
C VAL A 205 14.34 14.33 -11.78
N VAL A 206 13.89 15.50 -11.35
CA VAL A 206 14.76 16.61 -10.98
C VAL A 206 14.91 16.80 -9.47
N GLY A 207 14.06 16.17 -8.67
CA GLY A 207 14.14 16.23 -7.22
C GLY A 207 13.55 14.99 -6.59
N VAL A 208 14.15 14.57 -5.47
CA VAL A 208 13.66 13.50 -4.62
C VAL A 208 13.87 13.87 -3.15
N SER A 209 13.00 13.39 -2.28
CA SER A 209 13.16 13.55 -0.84
C SER A 209 12.95 12.24 -0.10
N ASP A 210 13.55 12.13 1.08
CA ASP A 210 13.28 11.09 2.07
C ASP A 210 13.21 11.71 3.48
N VAL A 211 13.29 10.86 4.52
CA VAL A 211 13.27 11.34 5.93
C VAL A 211 14.53 12.12 6.32
N SER A 212 15.63 11.99 5.57
CA SER A 212 16.91 12.65 5.84
C SER A 212 17.05 14.00 5.13
N GLY A 213 16.27 14.23 4.06
CA GLY A 213 16.34 15.49 3.34
C GLY A 213 15.83 15.46 1.91
N PHE A 214 16.29 16.44 1.13
CA PHE A 214 15.87 16.67 -0.24
C PHE A 214 17.06 16.94 -1.15
N ILE A 215 17.06 16.33 -2.32
CA ILE A 215 18.05 16.54 -3.37
C ILE A 215 17.33 17.12 -4.60
N TYR A 216 17.89 18.17 -5.17
CA TYR A 216 17.36 18.80 -6.37
C TYR A 216 18.47 19.10 -7.37
N SER A 217 18.25 18.77 -8.63
CA SER A 217 19.15 19.10 -9.75
C SER A 217 18.61 20.23 -10.58
N LYS A 218 19.45 21.23 -10.84
CA LYS A 218 19.20 22.29 -11.85
C LYS A 218 19.64 21.87 -13.26
N ASP A 219 20.34 20.72 -13.37
CA ASP A 219 20.80 20.17 -14.64
C ASP A 219 19.60 19.86 -15.54
N GLU A 220 19.75 20.12 -16.83
CA GLU A 220 18.71 19.85 -17.82
C GLU A 220 18.39 18.35 -17.94
N ASN A 221 19.33 17.48 -17.60
CA ASN A 221 19.16 16.02 -17.60
C ASN A 221 18.52 15.49 -16.32
N GLY A 222 18.38 16.30 -15.26
CA GLY A 222 17.84 15.91 -13.97
C GLY A 222 18.84 15.16 -13.10
N LEU A 223 18.34 14.29 -12.22
CA LEU A 223 19.12 13.45 -11.31
C LEU A 223 19.56 12.15 -12.02
N ASN A 224 20.77 11.69 -11.72
CA ASN A 224 21.24 10.37 -12.16
C ASN A 224 20.57 9.27 -11.30
N ILE A 225 19.41 8.80 -11.73
CA ILE A 225 18.59 7.85 -10.98
C ILE A 225 19.30 6.50 -10.76
N PRO A 226 19.97 5.88 -11.75
CA PRO A 226 20.73 4.65 -11.53
C PRO A 226 21.78 4.77 -10.42
N LYS A 227 22.54 5.88 -10.40
CA LYS A 227 23.52 6.13 -9.37
C LYS A 227 22.86 6.31 -8.00
N LEU A 228 21.81 7.13 -7.92
CA LEU A 228 21.10 7.40 -6.68
C LEU A 228 20.51 6.13 -6.05
N MET A 229 19.91 5.25 -6.87
CA MET A 229 19.39 3.95 -6.42
C MET A 229 20.47 3.01 -5.92
N LYS A 230 21.69 3.11 -6.46
CA LYS A 230 22.83 2.31 -6.00
C LYS A 230 23.35 2.81 -4.64
N ASP A 231 23.44 4.13 -4.49
CA ASP A 231 23.93 4.76 -3.26
C ASP A 231 23.00 4.52 -2.06
N MET A 232 21.70 4.25 -2.31
CA MET A 232 20.72 3.92 -1.25
C MET A 232 20.77 2.46 -0.77
N LYS A 233 21.42 1.56 -1.51
CA LYS A 233 21.52 0.13 -1.15
C LYS A 233 22.80 -0.21 -0.34
N GLY A 234 23.68 0.74 -0.15
CA GLY A 234 24.87 0.68 0.69
C GLY A 234 24.63 1.30 2.03
#